data_befce8cc67cf51bc79e658a36bee49dd
#
_entry.id   befce8cc67cf51bc79e658a36bee49dd
#
_cell.length_a   1.000
_cell.length_b   1.000
_cell.length_c   1.000
_cell.angle_alpha   90.00
_cell.angle_beta   90.00
_cell.angle_gamma   90.00
#
_symmetry.space_group_name_H-M   'P 1'
#
loop_
_entity.id
_entity.type
_entity.pdbx_description
1 polymer ?
#
loop_
_entity_poly.entity_id
_entity_poly.type
_entity_poly.pdbx_seq_one_letter_code
_entity_poly.pdbx_strand_id
1 'polypeptide(L)'
;MLLTLVPAMLVIGQPDLGSGLVYLAIALAVLFVAGTKWTHFAALGAIAAVAVAVVLVAAPAVGVEVLKPYQVDRLTAFLNPTNNPKEEGYQINQSLTAIGSGGKTGRGDQATQTRLDFLPEHHTDFIFSVVGEELGFVGAALVLSLFALLIWRALRILTMSKNLYGALIAGGITAMLMFQVFVNVGMTIGIMPITGVPLPLMSYGGSSVLVTFMALGVMQSIYARARETATVKGL
;
A
#
# COMPACT_ATOMS: atom_id res chain seq x y z
N MET A 1 -6.86 15.41 13.56
CA MET A 1 -6.01 15.82 12.42
C MET A 1 -4.59 16.21 12.84
N LEU A 2 -4.38 17.10 13.80
CA LEU A 2 -3.02 17.46 14.26
C LEU A 2 -2.21 16.24 14.75
N LEU A 3 -2.83 15.31 15.46
CA LEU A 3 -2.19 14.09 15.98
C LEU A 3 -1.72 13.11 14.89
N THR A 4 -2.34 13.12 13.71
CA THR A 4 -1.91 12.28 12.57
C THR A 4 -0.89 13.00 11.69
N LEU A 5 -0.91 14.33 11.69
CA LEU A 5 -0.01 15.14 10.87
C LEU A 5 1.42 15.12 11.40
N VAL A 6 1.61 15.08 12.73
CA VAL A 6 2.95 15.02 13.34
C VAL A 6 3.70 13.73 12.99
N PRO A 7 3.16 12.51 13.19
CA PRO A 7 3.81 11.29 12.75
C PRO A 7 4.02 11.23 11.23
N ALA A 8 3.03 11.68 10.44
CA ALA A 8 3.14 11.69 8.99
C ALA A 8 4.29 12.61 8.51
N MET A 9 4.42 13.81 9.09
CA MET A 9 5.54 14.71 8.75
C MET A 9 6.90 14.14 9.16
N LEU A 10 6.99 13.46 10.31
CA LEU A 10 8.21 12.80 10.74
C LEU A 10 8.64 11.68 9.78
N VAL A 11 7.68 10.91 9.27
CA VAL A 11 7.92 9.83 8.30
C VAL A 11 8.26 10.38 6.92
N ILE A 12 7.56 11.42 6.45
CA ILE A 12 7.88 12.10 5.17
C ILE A 12 9.25 12.77 5.22
N GLY A 13 9.67 13.25 6.40
CA GLY A 13 11.02 13.81 6.62
C GLY A 13 12.13 12.74 6.56
N GLN A 14 11.81 11.49 6.82
CA GLN A 14 12.64 10.34 6.49
C GLN A 14 12.44 10.01 4.99
N PRO A 15 13.42 9.41 4.29
CA PRO A 15 13.28 9.10 2.85
C PRO A 15 12.29 7.97 2.55
N ASP A 16 11.17 7.90 3.28
CA ASP A 16 10.14 6.87 3.18
C ASP A 16 8.78 7.48 2.76
N LEU A 17 8.63 7.69 1.45
CA LEU A 17 7.39 8.17 0.87
C LEU A 17 6.25 7.13 0.98
N GLY A 18 6.59 5.86 0.90
CA GLY A 18 5.60 4.77 0.93
C GLY A 18 4.82 4.75 2.24
N SER A 19 5.53 4.73 3.37
CA SER A 19 4.89 4.79 4.70
C SER A 19 4.10 6.08 4.90
N GLY A 20 4.59 7.22 4.39
CA GLY A 20 3.85 8.49 4.43
C GLY A 20 2.49 8.41 3.73
N LEU A 21 2.42 7.76 2.57
CA LEU A 21 1.18 7.55 1.82
C LEU A 21 0.22 6.60 2.56
N VAL A 22 0.73 5.57 3.25
CA VAL A 22 -0.09 4.69 4.10
C VAL A 22 -0.75 5.48 5.22
N TYR A 23 -0.02 6.37 5.92
CA TYR A 23 -0.60 7.24 6.94
C TYR A 23 -1.69 8.15 6.39
N LEU A 24 -1.49 8.70 5.19
CA LEU A 24 -2.49 9.53 4.53
C LEU A 24 -3.76 8.72 4.21
N ALA A 25 -3.61 7.51 3.68
CA ALA A 25 -4.72 6.62 3.37
C ALA A 25 -5.53 6.27 4.64
N ILE A 26 -4.84 5.93 5.74
CA ILE A 26 -5.47 5.68 7.04
C ILE A 26 -6.24 6.92 7.52
N ALA A 27 -5.62 8.11 7.48
CA ALA A 27 -6.23 9.35 7.94
C ALA A 27 -7.51 9.68 7.15
N LEU A 28 -7.47 9.56 5.82
CA LEU A 28 -8.62 9.79 4.95
C LEU A 28 -9.74 8.78 5.22
N ALA A 29 -9.41 7.51 5.42
CA ALA A 29 -10.40 6.49 5.73
C ALA A 29 -11.06 6.71 7.11
N VAL A 30 -10.28 7.08 8.12
CA VAL A 30 -10.80 7.41 9.46
C VAL A 30 -11.75 8.62 9.37
N LEU A 31 -11.40 9.66 8.62
CA LEU A 31 -12.28 10.81 8.37
C LEU A 31 -13.56 10.42 7.65
N PHE A 32 -13.46 9.53 6.67
CA PHE A 32 -14.61 9.02 5.92
C PHE A 32 -15.57 8.25 6.84
N VAL A 33 -15.05 7.32 7.63
CA VAL A 33 -15.83 6.52 8.60
C VAL A 33 -16.43 7.41 9.71
N ALA A 34 -15.74 8.50 10.07
CA ALA A 34 -16.24 9.50 11.02
C ALA A 34 -17.43 10.33 10.48
N GLY A 35 -17.82 10.15 9.21
CA GLY A 35 -18.93 10.90 8.61
C GLY A 35 -18.57 12.34 8.24
N THR A 36 -17.30 12.61 7.94
CA THR A 36 -16.84 13.94 7.53
C THR A 36 -17.52 14.36 6.20
N LYS A 37 -17.96 15.61 6.12
CA LYS A 37 -18.63 16.15 4.92
C LYS A 37 -17.70 16.13 3.70
N TRP A 38 -18.23 15.83 2.54
CA TRP A 38 -17.48 15.81 1.28
C TRP A 38 -16.77 17.13 0.95
N THR A 39 -17.29 18.25 1.46
CA THR A 39 -16.65 19.57 1.31
C THR A 39 -15.25 19.62 1.95
N HIS A 40 -15.05 18.91 3.08
CA HIS A 40 -13.73 18.83 3.71
C HIS A 40 -12.75 17.96 2.89
N PHE A 41 -13.24 16.87 2.28
CA PHE A 41 -12.41 16.06 1.36
C PHE A 41 -12.03 16.86 0.12
N ALA A 42 -12.97 17.62 -0.43
CA ALA A 42 -12.70 18.53 -1.57
C ALA A 42 -11.66 19.58 -1.18
N ALA A 43 -11.78 20.19 0.00
CA ALA A 43 -10.80 21.16 0.49
C ALA A 43 -9.41 20.53 0.70
N LEU A 44 -9.34 19.32 1.31
CA LEU A 44 -8.09 18.59 1.46
C LEU A 44 -7.46 18.23 0.11
N GLY A 45 -8.28 17.77 -0.84
CA GLY A 45 -7.82 17.49 -2.20
C GLY A 45 -7.32 18.74 -2.93
N ALA A 46 -8.01 19.87 -2.79
CA ALA A 46 -7.57 21.14 -3.34
C ALA A 46 -6.23 21.61 -2.74
N ILE A 47 -6.08 21.50 -1.41
CA ILE A 47 -4.81 21.84 -0.72
C ILE A 47 -3.69 20.91 -1.20
N ALA A 48 -3.94 19.61 -1.32
CA ALA A 48 -2.96 18.65 -1.83
C ALA A 48 -2.58 18.95 -3.27
N ALA A 49 -3.56 19.24 -4.13
CA ALA A 49 -3.30 19.61 -5.54
C ALA A 49 -2.47 20.89 -5.67
N VAL A 50 -2.77 21.91 -4.86
CA VAL A 50 -1.98 23.15 -4.81
C VAL A 50 -0.57 22.85 -4.30
N ALA A 51 -0.40 22.05 -3.25
CA ALA A 51 0.91 21.68 -2.73
C ALA A 51 1.75 20.94 -3.80
N VAL A 52 1.14 19.98 -4.50
CA VAL A 52 1.79 19.26 -5.61
C VAL A 52 2.18 20.22 -6.75
N ALA A 53 1.29 21.13 -7.15
CA ALA A 53 1.57 22.13 -8.18
C ALA A 53 2.71 23.07 -7.77
N VAL A 54 2.75 23.50 -6.51
CA VAL A 54 3.84 24.33 -5.99
C VAL A 54 5.15 23.57 -6.02
N VAL A 55 5.18 22.30 -5.60
CA VAL A 55 6.40 21.48 -5.56
C VAL A 55 6.90 21.12 -6.95
N LEU A 56 6.01 20.78 -7.89
CA LEU A 56 6.40 20.32 -9.22
C LEU A 56 6.61 21.44 -10.23
N VAL A 57 5.95 22.57 -10.07
CA VAL A 57 5.96 23.66 -11.08
C VAL A 57 6.57 24.94 -10.52
N ALA A 58 6.08 25.43 -9.38
CA ALA A 58 6.50 26.73 -8.87
C ALA A 58 7.91 26.70 -8.28
N ALA A 59 8.25 25.68 -7.51
CA ALA A 59 9.56 25.59 -6.85
C ALA A 59 10.73 25.47 -7.87
N PRO A 60 10.67 24.59 -8.90
CA PRO A 60 11.70 24.53 -9.94
C PRO A 60 11.82 25.83 -10.73
N ALA A 61 10.68 26.53 -10.99
CA ALA A 61 10.68 27.81 -11.71
C ALA A 61 11.45 28.93 -10.97
N VAL A 62 11.59 28.82 -9.64
CA VAL A 62 12.32 29.79 -8.80
C VAL A 62 13.71 29.26 -8.41
N GLY A 63 14.11 28.10 -8.95
CA GLY A 63 15.43 27.49 -8.67
C GLY A 63 15.52 26.79 -7.31
N VAL A 64 14.37 26.47 -6.69
CA VAL A 64 14.33 25.77 -5.40
C VAL A 64 14.02 24.27 -5.65
N GLU A 65 14.99 23.41 -5.37
CA GLU A 65 14.81 21.96 -5.43
C GLU A 65 14.18 21.46 -4.13
N VAL A 66 12.86 21.25 -4.14
CA VAL A 66 12.11 20.71 -3.00
C VAL A 66 12.14 19.18 -2.98
N LEU A 67 12.15 18.57 -4.16
CA LEU A 67 12.22 17.11 -4.32
C LEU A 67 13.69 16.67 -4.29
N LYS A 68 13.96 15.63 -3.51
CA LYS A 68 15.27 14.97 -3.52
C LYS A 68 15.45 14.22 -4.85
N PRO A 69 16.69 14.06 -5.38
CA PRO A 69 16.93 13.40 -6.67
C PRO A 69 16.27 12.04 -6.79
N TYR A 70 16.33 11.19 -5.77
CA TYR A 70 15.70 9.86 -5.78
C TYR A 70 14.16 9.89 -5.93
N GLN A 71 13.48 10.96 -5.48
CA GLN A 71 12.03 11.12 -5.63
C GLN A 71 11.65 11.45 -7.08
N VAL A 72 12.49 12.27 -7.70
CA VAL A 72 12.35 12.60 -9.13
C VAL A 72 12.63 11.36 -9.97
N ASP A 73 13.65 10.59 -9.61
CA ASP A 73 14.02 9.35 -10.34
C ASP A 73 12.90 8.31 -10.28
N ARG A 74 12.22 8.13 -9.16
CA ARG A 74 11.05 7.25 -9.05
C ARG A 74 9.88 7.67 -9.93
N LEU A 75 9.60 8.97 -9.99
CA LEU A 75 8.53 9.50 -10.85
C LEU A 75 8.89 9.38 -12.34
N THR A 76 10.13 9.71 -12.70
CA THR A 76 10.59 9.62 -14.09
C THR A 76 10.72 8.17 -14.57
N ALA A 77 11.18 7.25 -13.72
CA ALA A 77 11.22 5.83 -14.01
C ALA A 77 9.83 5.23 -14.23
N PHE A 78 8.84 5.69 -13.49
CA PHE A 78 7.45 5.28 -13.69
C PHE A 78 6.87 5.78 -15.01
N LEU A 79 7.13 7.05 -15.38
CA LEU A 79 6.60 7.65 -16.59
C LEU A 79 7.31 7.13 -17.87
N ASN A 80 8.61 6.85 -17.78
CA ASN A 80 9.45 6.41 -18.89
C ASN A 80 10.47 5.35 -18.45
N PRO A 81 10.05 4.10 -18.20
CA PRO A 81 10.94 3.04 -17.67
C PRO A 81 12.10 2.70 -18.62
N THR A 82 11.90 2.90 -19.92
CA THR A 82 12.92 2.62 -20.97
C THR A 82 14.02 3.67 -21.06
N ASN A 83 13.74 4.91 -20.70
CA ASN A 83 14.70 6.02 -20.80
C ASN A 83 15.55 6.18 -19.54
N ASN A 84 15.20 5.51 -18.45
CA ASN A 84 15.95 5.55 -17.19
C ASN A 84 16.39 4.13 -16.77
N PRO A 85 17.48 3.58 -17.40
CA PRO A 85 17.94 2.22 -17.13
C PRO A 85 18.65 2.05 -15.80
N LYS A 86 18.70 3.11 -14.95
CA LYS A 86 19.33 3.08 -13.63
C LYS A 86 18.29 2.69 -12.57
N GLU A 87 18.72 1.82 -11.66
CA GLU A 87 18.03 1.33 -10.47
C GLU A 87 16.51 1.13 -10.58
N GLU A 88 15.69 2.18 -10.48
CA GLU A 88 14.24 2.05 -10.42
C GLU A 88 13.60 1.58 -11.74
N GLY A 89 14.07 2.10 -12.87
CA GLY A 89 13.60 1.64 -14.19
C GLY A 89 13.99 0.19 -14.47
N TYR A 90 15.16 -0.22 -14.00
CA TYR A 90 15.61 -1.62 -14.07
C TYR A 90 14.70 -2.53 -13.22
N GLN A 91 14.39 -2.14 -11.98
CA GLN A 91 13.53 -2.92 -11.07
C GLN A 91 12.13 -3.13 -11.65
N ILE A 92 11.50 -2.08 -12.21
CA ILE A 92 10.18 -2.20 -12.86
C ILE A 92 10.25 -3.18 -14.04
N ASN A 93 11.25 -3.05 -14.91
CA ASN A 93 11.39 -3.90 -16.08
C ASN A 93 11.65 -5.36 -15.68
N GLN A 94 12.47 -5.61 -14.65
CA GLN A 94 12.71 -6.97 -14.16
C GLN A 94 11.46 -7.56 -13.51
N SER A 95 10.70 -6.76 -12.75
CA SER A 95 9.42 -7.16 -12.17
C SER A 95 8.42 -7.58 -13.25
N LEU A 96 8.25 -6.77 -14.30
CA LEU A 96 7.37 -7.09 -15.43
C LEU A 96 7.84 -8.33 -16.20
N THR A 97 9.16 -8.49 -16.38
CA THR A 97 9.75 -9.66 -17.01
C THR A 97 9.50 -10.92 -16.17
N ALA A 98 9.67 -10.84 -14.84
CA ALA A 98 9.40 -11.94 -13.92
C ALA A 98 7.94 -12.40 -14.04
N ILE A 99 6.98 -11.48 -13.86
CA ILE A 99 5.55 -11.78 -13.97
C ILE A 99 5.19 -12.34 -15.34
N GLY A 100 5.70 -11.69 -16.42
CA GLY A 100 5.44 -12.13 -17.80
C GLY A 100 6.02 -13.52 -18.11
N SER A 101 7.18 -13.84 -17.54
CA SER A 101 7.83 -15.14 -17.74
C SER A 101 7.10 -16.30 -17.05
N GLY A 102 6.36 -16.02 -15.96
CA GLY A 102 5.61 -17.03 -15.22
C GLY A 102 4.42 -17.62 -15.99
N GLY A 103 3.89 -16.92 -16.99
CA GLY A 103 2.78 -17.42 -17.82
C GLY A 103 1.55 -17.83 -17.00
N LYS A 104 0.92 -18.96 -17.35
CA LYS A 104 -0.31 -19.40 -16.66
C LYS A 104 -0.03 -20.12 -15.33
N THR A 105 0.97 -21.01 -15.30
CA THR A 105 1.21 -21.95 -14.18
C THR A 105 2.52 -21.72 -13.45
N GLY A 106 3.28 -20.71 -13.86
CA GLY A 106 4.58 -20.40 -13.28
C GLY A 106 5.74 -21.23 -13.84
N ARG A 107 6.94 -20.82 -13.48
CA ARG A 107 8.21 -21.48 -13.83
C ARG A 107 8.72 -22.38 -12.71
N GLY A 108 8.17 -22.25 -11.49
CA GLY A 108 8.60 -23.03 -10.34
C GLY A 108 10.10 -22.93 -10.09
N ASP A 109 10.77 -24.10 -10.04
CA ASP A 109 12.21 -24.18 -9.82
C ASP A 109 13.08 -23.58 -10.94
N GLN A 110 12.49 -23.26 -12.08
CA GLN A 110 13.18 -22.61 -13.22
C GLN A 110 13.00 -21.10 -13.24
N ALA A 111 12.51 -20.49 -12.15
CA ALA A 111 12.42 -19.04 -12.01
C ALA A 111 13.83 -18.43 -12.05
N THR A 112 14.09 -17.57 -13.04
CA THR A 112 15.42 -17.03 -13.28
C THR A 112 15.60 -15.63 -12.71
N GLN A 113 14.56 -14.80 -12.74
CA GLN A 113 14.65 -13.41 -12.30
C GLN A 113 14.80 -13.31 -10.76
N THR A 114 14.12 -14.20 -10.04
CA THR A 114 14.14 -14.25 -8.58
C THR A 114 15.31 -15.05 -8.02
N ARG A 115 15.66 -16.19 -8.63
CA ARG A 115 16.74 -17.07 -8.12
C ARG A 115 18.16 -16.62 -8.47
N LEU A 116 18.34 -15.84 -9.53
CA LEU A 116 19.64 -15.30 -9.93
C LEU A 116 19.85 -13.86 -9.46
N ASP A 117 19.00 -13.39 -8.54
CA ASP A 117 19.05 -12.04 -7.94
C ASP A 117 19.04 -10.90 -8.99
N PHE A 118 18.43 -11.13 -10.18
CA PHE A 118 18.25 -10.06 -11.17
C PHE A 118 17.24 -9.01 -10.71
N LEU A 119 16.35 -9.35 -9.78
CA LEU A 119 15.39 -8.43 -9.16
C LEU A 119 15.84 -8.09 -7.75
N PRO A 120 16.47 -6.93 -7.50
CA PRO A 120 16.77 -6.46 -6.16
C PRO A 120 15.49 -6.36 -5.34
N GLU A 121 15.59 -6.54 -4.00
CA GLU A 121 14.46 -6.41 -3.06
C GLU A 121 13.25 -7.33 -3.40
N HIS A 122 13.48 -8.45 -4.08
CA HIS A 122 12.42 -9.40 -4.45
C HIS A 122 11.75 -10.04 -3.23
N HIS A 123 12.44 -10.14 -2.07
CA HIS A 123 11.87 -10.68 -0.84
C HIS A 123 11.03 -9.65 -0.05
N THR A 124 11.18 -8.36 -0.32
CA THR A 124 10.52 -7.28 0.39
C THR A 124 9.43 -6.65 -0.47
N ASP A 125 9.80 -5.72 -1.32
CA ASP A 125 8.85 -4.88 -2.05
C ASP A 125 8.29 -5.53 -3.31
N PHE A 126 9.06 -6.43 -3.94
CA PHE A 126 8.68 -7.10 -5.18
C PHE A 126 8.26 -8.56 -4.99
N ILE A 127 7.81 -8.94 -3.78
CA ILE A 127 7.39 -10.32 -3.48
C ILE A 127 6.27 -10.82 -4.39
N PHE A 128 5.36 -9.94 -4.84
CA PHE A 128 4.30 -10.32 -5.77
C PHE A 128 4.83 -10.70 -7.15
N SER A 129 5.97 -10.14 -7.58
CA SER A 129 6.66 -10.56 -8.82
C SER A 129 7.22 -11.96 -8.71
N VAL A 130 7.73 -12.35 -7.53
CA VAL A 130 8.14 -13.73 -7.24
C VAL A 130 6.97 -14.69 -7.39
N VAL A 131 5.83 -14.35 -6.77
CA VAL A 131 4.59 -15.13 -6.92
C VAL A 131 4.19 -15.26 -8.39
N GLY A 132 4.28 -14.16 -9.15
CA GLY A 132 3.98 -14.15 -10.57
C GLY A 132 4.92 -15.04 -11.39
N GLU A 133 6.22 -15.05 -11.11
CA GLU A 133 7.21 -15.87 -11.80
C GLU A 133 7.11 -17.35 -11.41
N GLU A 134 7.05 -17.64 -10.10
CA GLU A 134 7.10 -19.04 -9.61
C GLU A 134 5.78 -19.78 -9.77
N LEU A 135 4.65 -19.13 -9.48
CA LEU A 135 3.31 -19.74 -9.46
C LEU A 135 2.43 -19.30 -10.63
N GLY A 136 2.91 -18.35 -11.45
CA GLY A 136 2.20 -17.85 -12.62
C GLY A 136 0.89 -17.10 -12.29
N PHE A 137 0.07 -16.95 -13.32
CA PHE A 137 -1.23 -16.28 -13.19
C PHE A 137 -2.15 -16.96 -12.17
N VAL A 138 -2.16 -18.30 -12.11
CA VAL A 138 -3.01 -19.05 -11.17
C VAL A 138 -2.62 -18.76 -9.73
N GLY A 139 -1.31 -18.76 -9.40
CA GLY A 139 -0.83 -18.43 -8.06
C GLY A 139 -1.09 -16.97 -7.69
N ALA A 140 -0.83 -16.05 -8.62
CA ALA A 140 -1.11 -14.63 -8.42
C ALA A 140 -2.61 -14.36 -8.18
N ALA A 141 -3.49 -15.00 -8.97
CA ALA A 141 -4.94 -14.88 -8.81
C ALA A 141 -5.42 -15.47 -7.47
N LEU A 142 -4.85 -16.58 -7.02
CA LEU A 142 -5.15 -17.17 -5.71
C LEU A 142 -4.75 -16.22 -4.59
N VAL A 143 -3.54 -15.67 -4.61
CA VAL A 143 -3.07 -14.71 -3.60
C VAL A 143 -3.96 -13.47 -3.56
N LEU A 144 -4.28 -12.88 -4.72
CA LEU A 144 -5.20 -11.74 -4.79
C LEU A 144 -6.59 -12.06 -4.28
N SER A 145 -7.09 -13.27 -4.54
CA SER A 145 -8.39 -13.74 -4.03
C SER A 145 -8.39 -13.84 -2.50
N LEU A 146 -7.30 -14.32 -1.91
CA LEU A 146 -7.14 -14.37 -0.44
C LEU A 146 -7.08 -12.97 0.17
N PHE A 147 -6.36 -12.02 -0.43
CA PHE A 147 -6.39 -10.63 0.00
C PHE A 147 -7.76 -9.98 -0.16
N ALA A 148 -8.46 -10.25 -1.27
CA ALA A 148 -9.83 -9.77 -1.48
C ALA A 148 -10.77 -10.31 -0.37
N LEU A 149 -10.65 -11.58 0.00
CA LEU A 149 -11.40 -12.19 1.09
C LEU A 149 -11.06 -11.53 2.44
N LEU A 150 -9.78 -11.30 2.72
CA LEU A 150 -9.32 -10.62 3.94
C LEU A 150 -9.91 -9.21 4.03
N ILE A 151 -9.81 -8.42 2.97
CA ILE A 151 -10.34 -7.05 2.89
C ILE A 151 -11.86 -7.07 3.02
N TRP A 152 -12.55 -7.98 2.34
CA TRP A 152 -14.01 -8.15 2.48
C TRP A 152 -14.42 -8.45 3.92
N ARG A 153 -13.69 -9.34 4.62
CA ARG A 153 -13.94 -9.63 6.04
C ARG A 153 -13.67 -8.41 6.90
N ALA A 154 -12.61 -7.65 6.64
CA ALA A 154 -12.29 -6.42 7.35
C ALA A 154 -13.39 -5.36 7.17
N LEU A 155 -13.89 -5.15 5.95
CA LEU A 155 -15.02 -4.27 5.66
C LEU A 155 -16.30 -4.73 6.38
N ARG A 156 -16.54 -6.04 6.44
CA ARG A 156 -17.69 -6.58 7.17
C ARG A 156 -17.58 -6.30 8.68
N ILE A 157 -16.39 -6.41 9.26
CA ILE A 157 -16.16 -6.07 10.67
C ILE A 157 -16.41 -4.58 10.92
N LEU A 158 -15.94 -3.71 10.03
CA LEU A 158 -16.20 -2.28 10.06
C LEU A 158 -17.71 -1.99 10.13
N THR A 159 -18.50 -2.60 9.24
CA THR A 159 -19.97 -2.38 9.20
C THR A 159 -20.72 -2.99 10.39
N MET A 160 -20.16 -4.02 11.02
CA MET A 160 -20.76 -4.67 12.21
C MET A 160 -20.43 -3.94 13.51
N SER A 161 -19.43 -3.06 13.53
CA SER A 161 -19.03 -2.34 14.72
C SER A 161 -20.16 -1.44 15.22
N LYS A 162 -20.56 -1.61 16.50
CA LYS A 162 -21.70 -0.90 17.10
C LYS A 162 -21.30 0.42 17.76
N ASN A 163 -20.03 0.66 17.96
CA ASN A 163 -19.51 1.91 18.50
C ASN A 163 -18.62 2.62 17.47
N LEU A 164 -18.66 3.94 17.48
CA LEU A 164 -17.89 4.78 16.56
C LEU A 164 -16.38 4.51 16.70
N TYR A 165 -15.88 4.32 17.91
CA TYR A 165 -14.46 4.10 18.16
C TYR A 165 -13.95 2.80 17.49
N GLY A 166 -14.69 1.70 17.66
CA GLY A 166 -14.38 0.43 16.98
C GLY A 166 -14.48 0.54 15.46
N ALA A 167 -15.47 1.28 14.95
CA ALA A 167 -15.61 1.53 13.51
C ALA A 167 -14.44 2.33 12.94
N LEU A 168 -13.97 3.38 13.64
CA LEU A 168 -12.83 4.19 13.22
C LEU A 168 -11.53 3.35 13.16
N ILE A 169 -11.28 2.52 14.19
CA ILE A 169 -10.12 1.62 14.21
C ILE A 169 -10.22 0.60 13.08
N ALA A 170 -11.37 -0.07 12.94
CA ALA A 170 -11.59 -1.05 11.88
C ALA A 170 -11.44 -0.42 10.49
N GLY A 171 -11.94 0.79 10.30
CA GLY A 171 -11.80 1.56 9.06
C GLY A 171 -10.35 1.89 8.73
N GLY A 172 -9.58 2.35 9.72
CA GLY A 172 -8.15 2.65 9.56
C GLY A 172 -7.33 1.41 9.18
N ILE A 173 -7.54 0.29 9.90
CA ILE A 173 -6.85 -0.98 9.61
C ILE A 173 -7.23 -1.52 8.21
N THR A 174 -8.52 -1.46 7.86
CA THR A 174 -8.99 -1.90 6.55
C THR A 174 -8.36 -1.09 5.42
N ALA A 175 -8.31 0.23 5.59
CA ALA A 175 -7.68 1.12 4.62
C ALA A 175 -6.17 0.88 4.50
N MET A 176 -5.48 0.65 5.62
CA MET A 176 -4.06 0.29 5.63
C MET A 176 -3.82 -0.96 4.78
N LEU A 177 -4.52 -2.06 5.07
CA LEU A 177 -4.38 -3.32 4.34
C LEU A 177 -4.70 -3.16 2.85
N MET A 178 -5.81 -2.52 2.54
CA MET A 178 -6.25 -2.30 1.16
C MET A 178 -5.25 -1.45 0.39
N PHE A 179 -4.74 -0.37 0.98
CA PHE A 179 -3.77 0.51 0.35
C PHE A 179 -2.44 -0.20 0.12
N GLN A 180 -1.91 -0.93 1.12
CA GLN A 180 -0.67 -1.68 0.99
C GLN A 180 -0.74 -2.74 -0.12
N VAL A 181 -1.82 -3.52 -0.17
CA VAL A 181 -2.03 -4.51 -1.25
C VAL A 181 -2.11 -3.84 -2.60
N PHE A 182 -2.91 -2.77 -2.73
CA PHE A 182 -3.10 -2.07 -4.00
C PHE A 182 -1.82 -1.43 -4.52
N VAL A 183 -1.06 -0.77 -3.64
CA VAL A 183 0.19 -0.11 -4.01
C VAL A 183 1.28 -1.12 -4.35
N ASN A 184 1.46 -2.16 -3.52
CA ASN A 184 2.48 -3.18 -3.78
C ASN A 184 2.22 -3.94 -5.08
N VAL A 185 1.01 -4.45 -5.28
CA VAL A 185 0.65 -5.12 -6.52
C VAL A 185 0.72 -4.15 -7.70
N GLY A 186 0.22 -2.92 -7.53
CA GLY A 186 0.23 -1.89 -8.57
C GLY A 186 1.64 -1.52 -9.05
N MET A 187 2.61 -1.40 -8.13
CA MET A 187 3.99 -1.09 -8.52
C MET A 187 4.68 -2.28 -9.21
N THR A 188 4.41 -3.52 -8.77
CA THR A 188 4.99 -4.72 -9.38
C THR A 188 4.51 -4.96 -10.81
N ILE A 189 3.26 -4.59 -11.13
CA ILE A 189 2.71 -4.65 -12.49
C ILE A 189 2.87 -3.34 -13.29
N GLY A 190 3.62 -2.37 -12.76
CA GLY A 190 3.96 -1.12 -13.46
C GLY A 190 2.82 -0.10 -13.59
N ILE A 191 1.73 -0.22 -12.81
CA ILE A 191 0.62 0.75 -12.80
C ILE A 191 0.88 1.89 -11.81
N MET A 192 1.77 1.67 -10.84
CA MET A 192 2.15 2.66 -9.81
C MET A 192 3.66 2.82 -9.72
N PRO A 193 4.16 3.99 -9.28
CA PRO A 193 5.59 4.17 -9.02
C PRO A 193 6.06 3.30 -7.87
N ILE A 194 7.36 3.00 -7.84
CA ILE A 194 7.98 2.25 -6.75
C ILE A 194 7.91 3.08 -5.46
N THR A 195 7.28 2.53 -4.45
CA THR A 195 7.04 3.22 -3.17
C THR A 195 7.75 2.59 -1.98
N GLY A 196 8.22 1.34 -2.10
CA GLY A 196 8.79 0.62 -0.97
C GLY A 196 7.75 0.13 0.05
N VAL A 197 6.49 0.00 -0.33
CA VAL A 197 5.43 -0.47 0.57
C VAL A 197 5.37 -2.00 0.53
N PRO A 198 5.63 -2.69 1.66
CA PRO A 198 5.61 -4.14 1.69
C PRO A 198 4.19 -4.70 1.53
N LEU A 199 4.07 -5.90 0.95
CA LEU A 199 2.83 -6.64 0.86
C LEU A 199 2.51 -7.29 2.22
N PRO A 200 1.39 -6.96 2.89
CA PRO A 200 1.05 -7.50 4.20
C PRO A 200 1.09 -9.03 4.22
N LEU A 201 1.64 -9.62 5.29
CA LEU A 201 1.72 -11.08 5.52
C LEU A 201 2.60 -11.87 4.53
N MET A 202 3.10 -11.26 3.47
CA MET A 202 3.93 -11.95 2.46
C MET A 202 5.35 -11.41 2.40
N SER A 203 5.53 -10.08 2.43
CA SER A 203 6.86 -9.48 2.38
C SER A 203 7.69 -9.84 3.60
N TYR A 204 8.98 -10.07 3.38
CA TYR A 204 9.94 -10.28 4.44
C TYR A 204 10.11 -9.01 5.27
N GLY A 205 9.82 -9.11 6.57
CA GLY A 205 9.95 -7.98 7.50
C GLY A 205 9.34 -8.33 8.86
N GLY A 206 10.17 -8.61 9.87
CA GLY A 206 9.69 -9.00 11.20
C GLY A 206 8.74 -7.97 11.83
N SER A 207 9.07 -6.67 11.72
CA SER A 207 8.25 -5.59 12.25
C SER A 207 6.91 -5.46 11.51
N SER A 208 6.92 -5.58 10.18
CA SER A 208 5.71 -5.50 9.34
C SER A 208 4.74 -6.62 9.65
N VAL A 209 5.24 -7.84 9.78
CA VAL A 209 4.45 -9.03 10.12
C VAL A 209 3.83 -8.88 11.52
N LEU A 210 4.61 -8.45 12.52
CA LEU A 210 4.15 -8.21 13.88
C LEU A 210 3.01 -7.18 13.93
N VAL A 211 3.21 -6.04 13.29
CA VAL A 211 2.20 -4.95 13.23
C VAL A 211 0.93 -5.42 12.54
N THR A 212 1.07 -6.18 11.43
CA THR A 212 -0.09 -6.71 10.71
C THR A 212 -0.88 -7.70 11.56
N PHE A 213 -0.22 -8.63 12.27
CA PHE A 213 -0.91 -9.55 13.17
C PHE A 213 -1.55 -8.83 14.35
N MET A 214 -0.92 -7.82 14.94
CA MET A 214 -1.54 -6.98 15.98
C MET A 214 -2.79 -6.28 15.44
N ALA A 215 -2.73 -5.70 14.25
CA ALA A 215 -3.88 -5.06 13.62
C ALA A 215 -5.04 -6.05 13.40
N LEU A 216 -4.74 -7.26 12.89
CA LEU A 216 -5.74 -8.32 12.74
C LEU A 216 -6.32 -8.79 14.07
N GLY A 217 -5.50 -8.87 15.13
CA GLY A 217 -5.94 -9.17 16.49
C GLY A 217 -6.92 -8.13 17.03
N VAL A 218 -6.64 -6.84 16.82
CA VAL A 218 -7.55 -5.76 17.18
C VAL A 218 -8.87 -5.85 16.40
N MET A 219 -8.81 -6.13 15.09
CA MET A 219 -9.99 -6.37 14.26
C MET A 219 -10.85 -7.52 14.79
N GLN A 220 -10.21 -8.62 15.17
CA GLN A 220 -10.90 -9.79 15.74
C GLN A 220 -11.56 -9.46 17.09
N SER A 221 -10.91 -8.65 17.93
CA SER A 221 -11.50 -8.17 19.20
C SER A 221 -12.75 -7.31 18.95
N ILE A 222 -12.72 -6.42 17.97
CA ILE A 222 -13.88 -5.60 17.58
C ILE A 222 -15.03 -6.50 17.13
N TYR A 223 -14.74 -7.52 16.34
CA TYR A 223 -15.74 -8.48 15.86
C TYR A 223 -16.38 -9.27 17.01
N ALA A 224 -15.56 -9.79 17.95
CA ALA A 224 -16.05 -10.54 19.11
C ALA A 224 -17.02 -9.69 19.95
N ARG A 225 -16.63 -8.47 20.30
CA ARG A 225 -17.48 -7.54 21.06
C ARG A 225 -18.77 -7.16 20.31
N ALA A 226 -18.70 -7.00 18.99
CA ALA A 226 -19.89 -6.70 18.19
C ALA A 226 -20.90 -7.86 18.22
N ARG A 227 -20.42 -9.13 18.22
CA ARG A 227 -21.27 -10.32 18.35
C ARG A 227 -21.89 -10.45 19.74
N GLU A 228 -21.12 -10.33 20.81
CA GLU A 228 -21.63 -10.39 22.19
C GLU A 228 -22.77 -9.41 22.41
N THR A 229 -22.61 -8.16 21.96
CA THR A 229 -23.66 -7.14 22.09
C THR A 229 -24.88 -7.46 21.23
N ALA A 230 -24.75 -8.24 20.15
CA ALA A 230 -25.89 -8.68 19.36
C ALA A 230 -26.67 -9.80 20.05
N THR A 231 -25.99 -10.72 20.70
CA THR A 231 -26.58 -11.85 21.42
C THR A 231 -27.34 -11.36 22.66
N VAL A 232 -26.78 -10.42 23.41
CA VAL A 232 -27.43 -9.84 24.62
C VAL A 232 -28.67 -8.99 24.29
N LYS A 233 -28.76 -8.40 23.09
CA LYS A 233 -29.97 -7.63 22.67
C LYS A 233 -31.02 -8.49 21.97
N GLY A 234 -30.74 -9.74 21.69
CA GLY A 234 -31.68 -10.71 21.12
C GLY A 234 -32.34 -11.62 22.14
N LEU A 235 -32.03 -11.45 23.44
CA LEU A 235 -32.73 -11.96 24.61
C LEU A 235 -33.60 -10.87 25.22
#